data_1fc7ff1da566b16fbb65fcf02117cefb
#
_entry.id   1fc7ff1da566b16fbb65fcf02117cefb
#
_cell.length_a   1.000
_cell.length_b   1.000
_cell.length_c   1.000
_cell.angle_alpha   90.00
_cell.angle_beta   90.00
_cell.angle_gamma   90.00
#
_symmetry.space_group_name_H-M   'P 1'
#
loop_
_entity.id
_entity.type
_entity.pdbx_description
1 polymer ?
#
loop_
_entity_poly.entity_id
_entity_poly.type
_entity_poly.pdbx_seq_one_letter_code
_entity_poly.pdbx_strand_id
1 'polypeptide(L)'
;MIDINSTPIASLLAEGISYVNMQIYVVIMIALVVIMTVLDLLHKKSSIYFFRASAKSEKDLSAGNAPCSLGKEEDRLKILSVSDKVNILASTVVVDISTAGEFSNGLRRLVHILTMWGFIFFNVATIIIIFGAQETQMLAQVWNIGAIMLFIGTFWYWFGFKVDSQAEGYSWTRVVIRRDMFSLSLMATSVSVLGWNIYGGGTGVWFILVILATISLFGGVYWSKFSHMFFKPIAAYNKRIIKANGTNENLPHETRNDVWQQNRHSMELLKDAPMDMGLGIKREAPKHY
;
A
#
# COMPACT_ATOMS: atom_id res chain seq x y z
N MET A 1 4.48 -29.34 10.75
CA MET A 1 3.43 -28.49 11.39
C MET A 1 4.08 -27.19 11.76
N ILE A 2 3.44 -26.03 11.53
CA ILE A 2 4.01 -24.73 11.92
C ILE A 2 4.07 -24.67 13.45
N ASP A 3 5.28 -24.44 13.99
CA ASP A 3 5.42 -24.13 15.40
C ASP A 3 5.22 -22.62 15.60
N ILE A 4 4.08 -22.26 16.16
CA ILE A 4 3.72 -20.86 16.38
C ILE A 4 4.52 -20.24 17.53
N ASN A 5 5.07 -21.05 18.42
CA ASN A 5 5.73 -20.59 19.64
C ASN A 5 7.23 -20.39 19.49
N SER A 6 7.81 -20.76 18.35
CA SER A 6 9.22 -20.56 18.03
C SER A 6 9.41 -20.03 16.63
N THR A 7 10.55 -19.41 16.38
CA THR A 7 10.98 -19.01 15.04
C THR A 7 12.19 -19.82 14.59
N PRO A 8 12.38 -20.03 13.28
CA PRO A 8 13.58 -20.69 12.77
C PRO A 8 14.85 -19.85 12.94
N ILE A 9 14.75 -18.60 13.39
CA ILE A 9 15.91 -17.71 13.66
C ILE A 9 16.84 -18.33 14.72
N ALA A 10 16.24 -18.93 15.77
CA ALA A 10 17.03 -19.56 16.83
C ALA A 10 17.90 -20.74 16.32
N SER A 11 17.46 -21.44 15.29
CA SER A 11 18.22 -22.57 14.71
C SER A 11 19.50 -22.13 14.00
N LEU A 12 19.55 -20.89 13.51
CA LEU A 12 20.76 -20.33 12.87
C LEU A 12 21.91 -20.21 13.87
N LEU A 13 21.61 -19.91 15.15
CA LEU A 13 22.63 -19.84 16.21
C LEU A 13 23.30 -21.20 16.44
N ALA A 14 22.51 -22.28 16.39
CA ALA A 14 23.02 -23.64 16.52
C ALA A 14 23.96 -24.04 15.37
N GLU A 15 23.81 -23.40 14.20
CA GLU A 15 24.66 -23.60 13.01
C GLU A 15 25.79 -22.57 12.90
N GLY A 16 26.04 -21.77 13.95
CA GLY A 16 27.18 -20.83 14.02
C GLY A 16 26.91 -19.46 13.39
N ILE A 17 25.68 -19.15 12.94
CA ILE A 17 25.32 -17.81 12.48
C ILE A 17 24.96 -16.95 13.71
N SER A 18 25.84 -16.02 14.07
CA SER A 18 25.64 -15.16 15.22
C SER A 18 24.55 -14.10 15.00
N TYR A 19 23.99 -13.56 16.09
CA TYR A 19 23.11 -12.40 16.02
C TYR A 19 23.74 -11.22 15.27
N VAL A 20 25.05 -11.01 15.44
CA VAL A 20 25.78 -9.94 14.73
C VAL A 20 25.69 -10.11 13.21
N ASN A 21 25.84 -11.33 12.70
CA ASN A 21 25.71 -11.59 11.25
C ASN A 21 24.27 -11.28 10.77
N MET A 22 23.26 -11.67 11.55
CA MET A 22 21.84 -11.38 11.23
C MET A 22 21.56 -9.87 11.30
N GLN A 23 22.11 -9.16 12.29
CA GLN A 23 22.00 -7.69 12.42
C GLN A 23 22.62 -6.99 11.22
N ILE A 24 23.82 -7.40 10.79
CA ILE A 24 24.48 -6.85 9.60
C ILE A 24 23.58 -7.05 8.38
N TYR A 25 23.01 -8.24 8.20
CA TYR A 25 22.10 -8.51 7.09
C TYR A 25 20.87 -7.58 7.11
N VAL A 26 20.21 -7.43 8.27
CA VAL A 26 19.04 -6.54 8.42
C VAL A 26 19.40 -5.09 8.15
N VAL A 27 20.57 -4.62 8.65
CA VAL A 27 21.06 -3.25 8.39
C VAL A 27 21.29 -3.04 6.89
N ILE A 28 21.87 -4.03 6.19
CA ILE A 28 22.04 -3.95 4.73
C ILE A 28 20.68 -3.85 4.03
N MET A 29 19.69 -4.63 4.43
CA MET A 29 18.34 -4.56 3.83
C MET A 29 17.68 -3.21 4.08
N ILE A 30 17.78 -2.66 5.29
CA ILE A 30 17.27 -1.32 5.62
C ILE A 30 17.99 -0.26 4.78
N ALA A 31 19.33 -0.33 4.68
CA ALA A 31 20.11 0.59 3.86
C ALA A 31 19.70 0.54 2.39
N LEU A 32 19.46 -0.66 1.82
CA LEU A 32 18.95 -0.82 0.47
C LEU A 32 17.60 -0.12 0.29
N VAL A 33 16.65 -0.32 1.20
CA VAL A 33 15.34 0.34 1.15
C VAL A 33 15.51 1.86 1.18
N VAL A 34 16.34 2.39 2.07
CA VAL A 34 16.59 3.84 2.18
C VAL A 34 17.20 4.38 0.88
N ILE A 35 18.29 3.76 0.40
CA ILE A 35 18.98 4.18 -0.83
C ILE A 35 18.03 4.15 -2.03
N MET A 36 17.30 3.05 -2.22
CA MET A 36 16.37 2.91 -3.33
C MET A 36 15.19 3.87 -3.24
N THR A 37 14.71 4.19 -2.04
CA THR A 37 13.68 5.21 -1.82
C THR A 37 14.20 6.61 -2.13
N VAL A 38 15.41 6.94 -1.71
CA VAL A 38 16.06 8.22 -2.07
C VAL A 38 16.24 8.35 -3.58
N LEU A 39 16.69 7.29 -4.25
CA LEU A 39 16.78 7.26 -5.71
C LEU A 39 15.42 7.47 -6.39
N ASP A 40 14.34 6.86 -5.87
CA ASP A 40 12.97 7.08 -6.37
C ASP A 40 12.55 8.55 -6.20
N LEU A 41 12.82 9.14 -5.04
CA LEU A 41 12.53 10.55 -4.77
C LEU A 41 13.28 11.50 -5.70
N LEU A 42 14.56 11.23 -5.98
CA LEU A 42 15.40 12.09 -6.82
C LEU A 42 15.05 11.98 -8.31
N HIS A 43 14.82 10.76 -8.80
CA HIS A 43 14.59 10.50 -10.21
C HIS A 43 13.12 10.60 -10.61
N LYS A 44 12.22 9.87 -9.93
CA LYS A 44 10.79 9.85 -10.29
C LYS A 44 10.01 11.01 -9.72
N LYS A 45 10.47 11.60 -8.60
CA LYS A 45 9.86 12.76 -7.93
C LYS A 45 8.39 12.56 -7.53
N SER A 46 7.94 11.31 -7.38
CA SER A 46 6.53 10.97 -7.14
C SER A 46 5.97 11.66 -5.90
N SER A 47 6.65 11.57 -4.76
CA SER A 47 6.24 12.24 -3.52
C SER A 47 6.34 13.76 -3.61
N ILE A 48 7.40 14.28 -4.27
CA ILE A 48 7.63 15.71 -4.46
C ILE A 48 6.51 16.33 -5.31
N TYR A 49 6.00 15.59 -6.29
CA TYR A 49 4.86 16.02 -7.09
C TYR A 49 3.63 16.33 -6.23
N PHE A 50 3.26 15.43 -5.33
CA PHE A 50 2.08 15.62 -4.48
C PHE A 50 2.25 16.76 -3.46
N PHE A 51 3.45 16.94 -2.89
CA PHE A 51 3.74 18.07 -2.02
C PHE A 51 3.67 19.41 -2.79
N ARG A 52 4.21 19.45 -3.99
CA ARG A 52 4.13 20.65 -4.83
C ARG A 52 2.71 20.95 -5.29
N ALA A 53 1.92 19.93 -5.58
CA ALA A 53 0.51 20.09 -5.96
C ALA A 53 -0.32 20.71 -4.84
N SER A 54 -0.20 20.20 -3.59
CA SER A 54 -0.89 20.81 -2.46
C SER A 54 -0.41 22.23 -2.13
N ALA A 55 0.91 22.47 -2.19
CA ALA A 55 1.46 23.81 -1.96
C ALA A 55 1.03 24.83 -3.04
N LYS A 56 0.97 24.38 -4.30
CA LYS A 56 0.47 25.21 -5.41
C LYS A 56 -1.01 25.53 -5.22
N SER A 57 -1.85 24.53 -4.94
CA SER A 57 -3.29 24.70 -4.69
C SER A 57 -3.56 25.74 -3.57
N GLU A 58 -2.80 25.67 -2.48
CA GLU A 58 -2.93 26.63 -1.37
C GLU A 58 -2.46 28.06 -1.77
N LYS A 59 -1.37 28.15 -2.53
CA LYS A 59 -0.87 29.43 -3.02
C LYS A 59 -1.85 30.10 -3.98
N ASP A 60 -2.40 29.33 -4.92
CA ASP A 60 -3.36 29.85 -5.89
C ASP A 60 -4.66 30.27 -5.19
N LEU A 61 -5.09 29.51 -4.17
CA LEU A 61 -6.22 29.89 -3.33
C LEU A 61 -5.98 31.20 -2.56
N SER A 62 -4.81 31.36 -1.95
CA SER A 62 -4.43 32.57 -1.20
C SER A 62 -4.30 33.81 -2.09
N ALA A 63 -3.94 33.60 -3.36
CA ALA A 63 -3.81 34.67 -4.36
C ALA A 63 -5.14 35.01 -5.06
N GLY A 64 -6.24 34.34 -4.73
CA GLY A 64 -7.52 34.49 -5.44
C GLY A 64 -7.53 33.89 -6.87
N ASN A 65 -6.48 33.17 -7.23
CA ASN A 65 -6.29 32.54 -8.57
C ASN A 65 -6.66 31.05 -8.56
N ALA A 66 -7.35 30.59 -7.52
CA ALA A 66 -7.80 29.19 -7.51
C ALA A 66 -8.64 28.95 -8.75
N PRO A 67 -8.39 27.85 -9.50
CA PRO A 67 -9.24 27.49 -10.62
C PRO A 67 -10.64 27.17 -10.08
N CYS A 68 -11.43 28.22 -9.93
CA CYS A 68 -12.86 28.08 -9.67
C CYS A 68 -13.46 27.53 -10.97
N SER A 69 -13.47 26.24 -11.06
CA SER A 69 -13.85 25.58 -12.29
C SER A 69 -15.30 25.77 -12.65
N LEU A 70 -16.15 26.54 -11.91
CA LEU A 70 -17.53 26.85 -12.34
C LEU A 70 -18.30 27.68 -11.29
N GLY A 71 -18.52 28.87 -11.65
CA GLY A 71 -19.28 29.96 -11.16
C GLY A 71 -20.48 29.75 -10.22
N LYS A 72 -20.29 29.20 -9.06
CA LYS A 72 -21.10 29.28 -7.84
C LYS A 72 -20.42 28.63 -6.63
N GLU A 73 -19.15 28.29 -6.71
CA GLU A 73 -18.43 27.51 -5.67
C GLU A 73 -17.38 28.31 -4.89
N GLU A 74 -17.41 29.63 -4.97
CA GLU A 74 -16.58 30.48 -4.11
C GLU A 74 -16.81 30.16 -2.63
N ASP A 75 -18.05 29.79 -2.24
CA ASP A 75 -18.41 29.40 -0.88
C ASP A 75 -17.75 28.11 -0.39
N ARG A 76 -17.19 27.29 -1.28
CA ARG A 76 -16.48 26.06 -0.92
C ARG A 76 -14.98 26.25 -0.72
N LEU A 77 -14.43 27.35 -1.22
CA LEU A 77 -13.00 27.62 -1.13
C LEU A 77 -12.63 28.05 0.31
N LYS A 78 -11.76 27.28 0.95
CA LYS A 78 -11.34 27.51 2.32
C LYS A 78 -9.83 27.44 2.45
N ILE A 79 -9.23 28.47 3.02
CA ILE A 79 -7.83 28.41 3.47
C ILE A 79 -7.78 27.55 4.73
N LEU A 80 -7.04 26.43 4.64
CA LEU A 80 -6.94 25.50 5.76
C LEU A 80 -5.99 26.01 6.84
N SER A 81 -6.44 25.97 8.08
CA SER A 81 -5.60 26.24 9.25
C SER A 81 -4.59 25.12 9.48
N VAL A 82 -3.56 25.38 10.31
CA VAL A 82 -2.60 24.35 10.72
C VAL A 82 -3.31 23.20 11.44
N SER A 83 -4.30 23.50 12.28
CA SER A 83 -5.11 22.48 12.96
C SER A 83 -5.88 21.60 11.98
N ASP A 84 -6.49 22.19 10.93
CA ASP A 84 -7.17 21.43 9.89
C ASP A 84 -6.20 20.44 9.22
N LYS A 85 -4.99 20.89 8.88
CA LYS A 85 -3.95 20.07 8.24
C LYS A 85 -3.48 18.93 9.13
N VAL A 86 -3.30 19.16 10.43
CA VAL A 86 -2.94 18.12 11.39
C VAL A 86 -4.07 17.09 11.52
N ASN A 87 -5.32 17.54 11.62
CA ASN A 87 -6.48 16.64 11.66
C ASN A 87 -6.62 15.80 10.38
N ILE A 88 -6.36 16.41 9.21
CA ILE A 88 -6.33 15.70 7.92
C ILE A 88 -5.21 14.67 7.90
N LEU A 89 -4.02 15.03 8.41
CA LEU A 89 -2.90 14.09 8.50
C LEU A 89 -3.24 12.90 9.41
N ALA A 90 -3.77 13.16 10.60
CA ALA A 90 -4.19 12.13 11.54
C ALA A 90 -5.26 11.22 10.91
N SER A 91 -6.26 11.78 10.25
CA SER A 91 -7.29 11.03 9.54
C SER A 91 -6.73 10.21 8.38
N THR A 92 -5.74 10.74 7.63
CA THR A 92 -5.06 9.99 6.57
C THR A 92 -4.33 8.77 7.14
N VAL A 93 -3.60 8.94 8.25
CA VAL A 93 -2.88 7.83 8.89
C VAL A 93 -3.85 6.78 9.42
N VAL A 94 -4.87 7.19 10.16
CA VAL A 94 -5.80 6.25 10.81
C VAL A 94 -6.74 5.58 9.81
N VAL A 95 -7.33 6.33 8.90
CA VAL A 95 -8.37 5.82 7.99
C VAL A 95 -7.76 5.26 6.72
N ASP A 96 -6.94 6.04 5.99
CA ASP A 96 -6.49 5.62 4.66
C ASP A 96 -5.34 4.61 4.74
N ILE A 97 -4.38 4.81 5.67
CA ILE A 97 -3.24 3.91 5.81
C ILE A 97 -3.61 2.70 6.65
N SER A 98 -3.94 2.90 7.95
CA SER A 98 -4.08 1.78 8.89
C SER A 98 -5.26 0.85 8.58
N THR A 99 -6.37 1.41 8.07
CA THR A 99 -7.55 0.62 7.74
C THR A 99 -7.79 0.46 6.25
N ALA A 100 -6.86 0.95 5.40
CA ALA A 100 -7.02 0.91 3.94
C ALA A 100 -8.39 1.45 3.48
N GLY A 101 -8.84 2.58 4.06
CA GLY A 101 -10.19 3.14 3.87
C GLY A 101 -10.45 3.67 2.47
N GLU A 102 -9.42 3.82 1.65
CA GLU A 102 -9.55 4.21 0.23
C GLU A 102 -10.15 3.11 -0.68
N PHE A 103 -10.17 1.84 -0.22
CA PHE A 103 -10.72 0.74 -0.98
C PHE A 103 -12.24 0.68 -0.82
N SER A 104 -12.97 0.83 -1.92
CA SER A 104 -14.44 0.66 -1.97
C SER A 104 -14.87 -0.80 -1.87
N ASN A 105 -14.06 -1.73 -2.39
CA ASN A 105 -14.34 -3.17 -2.34
C ASN A 105 -13.82 -3.77 -1.02
N GLY A 106 -14.75 -4.30 -0.19
CA GLY A 106 -14.43 -4.85 1.13
C GLY A 106 -13.45 -6.03 1.10
N LEU A 107 -13.53 -6.91 0.10
CA LEU A 107 -12.61 -8.04 -0.03
C LEU A 107 -11.19 -7.57 -0.42
N ARG A 108 -11.07 -6.64 -1.35
CA ARG A 108 -9.77 -6.02 -1.68
C ARG A 108 -9.15 -5.32 -0.48
N ARG A 109 -9.98 -4.62 0.29
CA ARG A 109 -9.58 -3.98 1.54
C ARG A 109 -9.04 -4.99 2.54
N LEU A 110 -9.75 -6.10 2.75
CA LEU A 110 -9.33 -7.18 3.66
C LEU A 110 -7.99 -7.77 3.25
N VAL A 111 -7.83 -8.12 1.98
CA VAL A 111 -6.58 -8.67 1.43
C VAL A 111 -5.42 -7.69 1.59
N HIS A 112 -5.66 -6.40 1.35
CA HIS A 112 -4.64 -5.37 1.55
C HIS A 112 -4.24 -5.24 3.03
N ILE A 113 -5.22 -5.26 3.94
CA ILE A 113 -4.98 -5.22 5.39
C ILE A 113 -4.17 -6.42 5.85
N LEU A 114 -4.52 -7.64 5.41
CA LEU A 114 -3.78 -8.85 5.74
C LEU A 114 -2.32 -8.76 5.25
N THR A 115 -2.12 -8.32 4.01
CA THR A 115 -0.77 -8.19 3.45
C THR A 115 0.03 -7.12 4.17
N MET A 116 -0.55 -5.95 4.42
CA MET A 116 0.14 -4.81 5.04
C MET A 116 0.49 -5.09 6.50
N TRP A 117 -0.48 -5.48 7.32
CA TRP A 117 -0.23 -5.76 8.73
C TRP A 117 0.60 -7.03 8.91
N GLY A 118 0.41 -8.04 8.06
CA GLY A 118 1.26 -9.22 8.03
C GLY A 118 2.72 -8.84 7.76
N PHE A 119 2.98 -7.99 6.80
CA PHE A 119 4.32 -7.47 6.49
C PHE A 119 4.91 -6.68 7.67
N ILE A 120 4.13 -5.81 8.32
CA ILE A 120 4.57 -5.01 9.46
C ILE A 120 4.91 -5.93 10.65
N PHE A 121 4.02 -6.81 11.04
CA PHE A 121 4.23 -7.71 12.18
C PHE A 121 5.45 -8.62 11.98
N PHE A 122 5.56 -9.22 10.80
CA PHE A 122 6.70 -10.06 10.45
C PHE A 122 8.03 -9.31 10.56
N ASN A 123 8.14 -8.13 9.92
CA ASN A 123 9.40 -7.38 9.90
C ASN A 123 9.75 -6.77 11.27
N VAL A 124 8.76 -6.21 11.99
CA VAL A 124 8.98 -5.62 13.32
C VAL A 124 9.42 -6.71 14.31
N ALA A 125 8.73 -7.86 14.33
CA ALA A 125 9.13 -8.97 15.18
C ALA A 125 10.54 -9.49 14.83
N THR A 126 10.88 -9.61 13.53
CA THR A 126 12.22 -9.99 13.07
C THR A 126 13.28 -9.03 13.60
N ILE A 127 13.05 -7.72 13.47
CA ILE A 127 13.98 -6.69 13.97
C ILE A 127 14.15 -6.80 15.48
N ILE A 128 13.06 -6.92 16.23
CA ILE A 128 13.11 -6.98 17.71
C ILE A 128 13.85 -8.25 18.16
N ILE A 129 13.60 -9.41 17.55
CA ILE A 129 14.28 -10.67 17.89
C ILE A 129 15.78 -10.56 17.61
N ILE A 130 16.17 -10.06 16.44
CA ILE A 130 17.56 -10.02 16.00
C ILE A 130 18.37 -8.96 16.79
N PHE A 131 17.81 -7.76 16.98
CA PHE A 131 18.53 -6.68 17.70
C PHE A 131 18.42 -6.80 19.22
N GLY A 132 17.33 -7.38 19.73
CA GLY A 132 17.18 -7.71 21.14
C GLY A 132 18.02 -8.94 21.55
N ALA A 133 18.55 -9.69 20.58
CA ALA A 133 19.25 -10.95 20.76
C ALA A 133 18.49 -11.94 21.68
N GLN A 134 17.18 -11.87 21.68
CA GLN A 134 16.30 -12.68 22.51
C GLN A 134 14.97 -12.94 21.80
N GLU A 135 14.55 -14.19 21.80
CA GLU A 135 13.24 -14.60 21.33
C GLU A 135 12.33 -14.87 22.53
N THR A 136 11.21 -14.18 22.60
CA THR A 136 10.13 -14.49 23.54
C THR A 136 9.02 -15.19 22.79
N GLN A 137 8.23 -16.04 23.49
CA GLN A 137 7.08 -16.73 22.90
C GLN A 137 6.11 -15.75 22.22
N MET A 138 5.88 -14.58 22.82
CA MET A 138 5.00 -13.55 22.23
C MET A 138 5.57 -13.02 20.90
N LEU A 139 6.87 -12.74 20.82
CA LEU A 139 7.51 -12.29 19.59
C LEU A 139 7.47 -13.36 18.49
N ALA A 140 7.68 -14.62 18.87
CA ALA A 140 7.56 -15.74 17.94
C ALA A 140 6.14 -15.86 17.40
N GLN A 141 5.12 -15.72 18.25
CA GLN A 141 3.73 -15.71 17.82
C GLN A 141 3.42 -14.56 16.87
N VAL A 142 3.84 -13.33 17.17
CA VAL A 142 3.64 -12.16 16.29
C VAL A 142 4.33 -12.37 14.95
N TRP A 143 5.55 -12.92 14.95
CA TRP A 143 6.30 -13.24 13.74
C TRP A 143 5.57 -14.26 12.85
N ASN A 144 5.12 -15.37 13.44
CA ASN A 144 4.42 -16.43 12.73
C ASN A 144 3.04 -15.99 12.21
N ILE A 145 2.26 -15.27 13.05
CA ILE A 145 0.98 -14.69 12.63
C ILE A 145 1.20 -13.71 11.49
N GLY A 146 2.23 -12.86 11.57
CA GLY A 146 2.61 -11.93 10.50
C GLY A 146 2.92 -12.66 9.19
N ALA A 147 3.70 -13.73 9.23
CA ALA A 147 4.04 -14.55 8.08
C ALA A 147 2.80 -15.23 7.47
N ILE A 148 1.89 -15.76 8.30
CA ILE A 148 0.63 -16.38 7.84
C ILE A 148 -0.30 -15.34 7.21
N MET A 149 -0.47 -14.17 7.85
CA MET A 149 -1.28 -13.08 7.29
C MET A 149 -0.72 -12.63 5.94
N LEU A 150 0.60 -12.49 5.84
CA LEU A 150 1.29 -12.12 4.59
C LEU A 150 1.07 -13.18 3.50
N PHE A 151 1.16 -14.46 3.85
CA PHE A 151 0.90 -15.57 2.94
C PHE A 151 -0.55 -15.53 2.42
N ILE A 152 -1.53 -15.51 3.31
CA ILE A 152 -2.95 -15.47 2.92
C ILE A 152 -3.24 -14.25 2.05
N GLY A 153 -2.77 -13.06 2.45
CA GLY A 153 -2.99 -11.81 1.73
C GLY A 153 -2.39 -11.83 0.32
N THR A 154 -1.14 -12.28 0.18
CA THR A 154 -0.46 -12.29 -1.12
C THR A 154 -1.02 -13.35 -2.07
N PHE A 155 -1.35 -14.55 -1.58
CA PHE A 155 -1.99 -15.60 -2.39
C PHE A 155 -3.39 -15.20 -2.83
N TRP A 156 -4.20 -14.66 -1.90
CA TRP A 156 -5.54 -14.19 -2.25
C TRP A 156 -5.49 -13.05 -3.25
N TYR A 157 -4.54 -12.11 -3.10
CA TYR A 157 -4.32 -11.07 -4.09
C TYR A 157 -3.98 -11.67 -5.47
N TRP A 158 -3.00 -12.59 -5.52
CA TRP A 158 -2.50 -13.12 -6.78
C TRP A 158 -3.55 -13.96 -7.52
N PHE A 159 -4.19 -14.87 -6.83
CA PHE A 159 -5.13 -15.81 -7.43
C PHE A 159 -6.59 -15.32 -7.44
N GLY A 160 -6.97 -14.43 -6.55
CA GLY A 160 -8.33 -13.90 -6.46
C GLY A 160 -8.53 -12.59 -7.23
N PHE A 161 -7.64 -11.61 -7.04
CA PHE A 161 -7.84 -10.27 -7.61
C PHE A 161 -7.04 -9.98 -8.85
N LYS A 162 -5.89 -10.60 -9.05
CA LYS A 162 -5.17 -10.49 -10.32
C LYS A 162 -5.91 -11.18 -11.47
N VAL A 163 -6.75 -12.17 -11.16
CA VAL A 163 -7.64 -12.84 -12.13
C VAL A 163 -8.73 -11.89 -12.65
N ASP A 164 -9.20 -10.92 -11.84
CA ASP A 164 -10.16 -9.91 -12.31
C ASP A 164 -9.57 -9.02 -13.43
N SER A 165 -8.26 -8.95 -13.55
CA SER A 165 -7.63 -8.32 -14.71
C SER A 165 -7.75 -9.14 -16.00
N GLN A 166 -8.30 -10.37 -15.95
CA GLN A 166 -8.69 -11.10 -17.16
C GLN A 166 -9.85 -10.41 -17.90
N ALA A 167 -10.76 -9.78 -17.18
CA ALA A 167 -11.82 -8.97 -17.78
C ALA A 167 -11.23 -7.78 -18.57
N GLU A 168 -10.02 -7.35 -18.22
CA GLU A 168 -9.24 -6.33 -18.93
C GLU A 168 -8.26 -6.92 -19.95
N GLY A 169 -8.35 -8.22 -20.26
CA GLY A 169 -7.49 -8.92 -21.22
C GLY A 169 -6.14 -9.41 -20.68
N TYR A 170 -5.94 -9.43 -19.34
CA TYR A 170 -4.71 -9.92 -18.73
C TYR A 170 -4.93 -11.22 -17.94
N SER A 171 -4.29 -12.31 -18.37
CA SER A 171 -4.27 -13.59 -17.62
C SER A 171 -3.45 -13.47 -16.33
N TRP A 172 -3.82 -14.21 -15.27
CA TRP A 172 -3.02 -14.34 -14.04
C TRP A 172 -1.62 -14.94 -14.28
N THR A 173 -1.46 -15.70 -15.37
CA THR A 173 -0.18 -16.28 -15.80
C THR A 173 0.74 -15.25 -16.46
N ARG A 174 0.21 -14.13 -16.94
CA ARG A 174 1.03 -13.08 -17.56
C ARG A 174 1.78 -12.30 -16.49
N VAL A 175 3.06 -12.55 -16.34
CA VAL A 175 3.95 -11.85 -15.43
C VAL A 175 4.60 -10.68 -16.15
N VAL A 176 4.44 -9.48 -15.60
CA VAL A 176 5.16 -8.26 -16.02
C VAL A 176 6.08 -7.88 -14.87
N ILE A 177 7.39 -8.12 -15.02
CA ILE A 177 8.39 -8.01 -13.94
C ILE A 177 8.25 -6.70 -13.15
N ARG A 178 8.25 -5.55 -13.82
CA ARG A 178 8.14 -4.23 -13.15
C ARG A 178 6.89 -4.06 -12.32
N ARG A 179 5.77 -4.59 -12.78
CA ARG A 179 4.47 -4.48 -12.10
C ARG A 179 4.34 -5.49 -10.98
N ASP A 180 4.78 -6.71 -11.24
CA ASP A 180 4.42 -7.87 -10.43
C ASP A 180 5.52 -8.30 -9.45
N MET A 181 6.78 -7.82 -9.66
CA MET A 181 7.94 -8.16 -8.84
C MET A 181 7.69 -7.96 -7.33
N PHE A 182 7.04 -6.87 -6.94
CA PHE A 182 6.74 -6.59 -5.54
C PHE A 182 5.82 -7.67 -4.93
N SER A 183 4.69 -7.97 -5.56
CA SER A 183 3.74 -8.96 -5.04
C SER A 183 4.29 -10.38 -5.09
N LEU A 184 5.07 -10.71 -6.12
CA LEU A 184 5.75 -12.00 -6.22
C LEU A 184 6.84 -12.18 -5.17
N SER A 185 7.63 -11.12 -4.90
CA SER A 185 8.65 -11.17 -3.86
C SER A 185 8.05 -11.28 -2.46
N LEU A 186 6.93 -10.59 -2.19
CA LEU A 186 6.18 -10.76 -0.94
C LEU A 186 5.65 -12.18 -0.78
N MET A 187 5.07 -12.74 -1.84
CA MET A 187 4.57 -14.11 -1.86
C MET A 187 5.70 -15.10 -1.67
N ALA A 188 6.81 -14.94 -2.38
CA ALA A 188 7.99 -15.77 -2.24
C ALA A 188 8.57 -15.70 -0.82
N THR A 189 8.63 -14.49 -0.22
CA THR A 189 9.09 -14.32 1.17
C THR A 189 8.19 -15.09 2.13
N SER A 190 6.87 -14.94 2.04
CA SER A 190 5.95 -15.63 2.96
C SER A 190 6.00 -17.14 2.82
N VAL A 191 6.06 -17.67 1.59
CA VAL A 191 6.20 -19.12 1.33
C VAL A 191 7.51 -19.64 1.90
N SER A 192 8.63 -18.95 1.62
CA SER A 192 9.96 -19.38 2.06
C SER A 192 10.08 -19.36 3.58
N VAL A 193 9.54 -18.34 4.23
CA VAL A 193 9.54 -18.20 5.69
C VAL A 193 8.70 -19.29 6.35
N LEU A 194 7.50 -19.56 5.87
CA LEU A 194 6.66 -20.63 6.41
C LEU A 194 7.26 -22.00 6.13
N GLY A 195 7.83 -22.21 4.94
CA GLY A 195 8.58 -23.42 4.63
C GLY A 195 9.77 -23.61 5.57
N TRP A 196 10.51 -22.55 5.85
CA TRP A 196 11.64 -22.56 6.78
C TRP A 196 11.22 -22.97 8.21
N ASN A 197 10.08 -22.45 8.69
CA ASN A 197 9.54 -22.84 9.99
C ASN A 197 9.06 -24.32 10.00
N ILE A 198 8.34 -24.75 8.97
CA ILE A 198 7.76 -26.10 8.88
C ILE A 198 8.83 -27.20 8.82
N TYR A 199 9.92 -26.95 8.09
CA TYR A 199 10.98 -27.91 7.83
C TYR A 199 12.18 -27.83 8.78
N GLY A 200 12.02 -27.15 9.92
CA GLY A 200 12.93 -27.25 11.05
C GLY A 200 14.04 -26.22 11.10
N GLY A 201 14.00 -25.17 10.30
CA GLY A 201 14.96 -24.07 10.36
C GLY A 201 16.33 -24.40 9.74
N GLY A 202 17.40 -23.79 10.27
CA GLY A 202 18.77 -23.98 9.80
C GLY A 202 19.10 -23.30 8.46
N THR A 203 20.31 -23.55 7.94
CA THR A 203 20.83 -22.93 6.70
C THR A 203 20.45 -23.69 5.42
N GLY A 204 19.43 -24.51 5.47
CA GLY A 204 18.93 -25.30 4.34
C GLY A 204 18.34 -24.48 3.19
N VAL A 205 17.74 -25.19 2.23
CA VAL A 205 17.16 -24.58 1.01
C VAL A 205 16.17 -23.48 1.33
N TRP A 206 15.33 -23.66 2.33
CA TRP A 206 14.32 -22.66 2.72
C TRP A 206 14.94 -21.35 3.21
N PHE A 207 16.04 -21.44 3.96
CA PHE A 207 16.79 -20.24 4.36
C PHE A 207 17.36 -19.50 3.16
N ILE A 208 17.96 -20.21 2.22
CA ILE A 208 18.47 -19.61 0.96
C ILE A 208 17.34 -18.92 0.20
N LEU A 209 16.17 -19.53 0.12
CA LEU A 209 15.00 -18.93 -0.53
C LEU A 209 14.50 -17.69 0.22
N VAL A 210 14.53 -17.65 1.56
CA VAL A 210 14.23 -16.45 2.35
C VAL A 210 15.19 -15.31 2.00
N ILE A 211 16.49 -15.59 1.95
CA ILE A 211 17.51 -14.59 1.60
C ILE A 211 17.27 -14.05 0.18
N LEU A 212 17.08 -14.92 -0.81
CA LEU A 212 16.84 -14.51 -2.20
C LEU A 212 15.55 -13.71 -2.35
N ALA A 213 14.47 -14.14 -1.70
CA ALA A 213 13.18 -13.46 -1.75
C ALA A 213 13.23 -12.06 -1.11
N THR A 214 13.89 -11.94 0.05
CA THR A 214 14.02 -10.67 0.76
C THR A 214 15.00 -9.71 0.06
N ILE A 215 16.09 -10.19 -0.53
CA ILE A 215 16.95 -9.37 -1.41
C ILE A 215 16.16 -8.85 -2.61
N SER A 216 15.37 -9.70 -3.26
CA SER A 216 14.52 -9.30 -4.39
C SER A 216 13.47 -8.27 -3.97
N LEU A 217 12.89 -8.44 -2.78
CA LEU A 217 11.87 -7.55 -2.23
C LEU A 217 12.47 -6.17 -1.90
N PHE A 218 13.47 -6.12 -1.03
CA PHE A 218 14.05 -4.88 -0.52
C PHE A 218 14.98 -4.19 -1.52
N GLY A 219 15.74 -4.96 -2.31
CA GLY A 219 16.53 -4.41 -3.41
C GLY A 219 15.69 -3.94 -4.60
N GLY A 220 14.47 -4.46 -4.74
CA GLY A 220 13.54 -4.11 -5.82
C GLY A 220 12.75 -2.82 -5.62
N VAL A 221 12.91 -2.08 -4.52
CA VAL A 221 12.10 -0.89 -4.19
C VAL A 221 12.01 0.10 -5.35
N TYR A 222 13.14 0.47 -5.96
CA TYR A 222 13.19 1.47 -7.03
C TYR A 222 12.51 1.00 -8.33
N TRP A 223 12.62 -0.30 -8.65
CA TRP A 223 12.11 -0.85 -9.94
C TRP A 223 10.72 -1.44 -9.85
N SER A 224 10.23 -1.70 -8.65
CA SER A 224 8.94 -2.34 -8.44
C SER A 224 7.90 -1.39 -7.87
N LYS A 225 6.69 -1.90 -7.70
CA LYS A 225 5.61 -1.18 -7.00
C LYS A 225 5.87 -1.00 -5.49
N PHE A 226 6.97 -1.50 -4.95
CA PHE A 226 7.27 -1.32 -3.53
C PHE A 226 7.35 0.17 -3.15
N SER A 227 7.89 1.02 -4.03
CA SER A 227 7.98 2.46 -3.80
C SER A 227 6.63 3.14 -3.50
N HIS A 228 5.50 2.52 -3.91
CA HIS A 228 4.18 3.07 -3.63
C HIS A 228 3.87 3.15 -2.13
N MET A 229 4.47 2.32 -1.30
CA MET A 229 4.32 2.39 0.16
C MET A 229 4.78 3.74 0.72
N PHE A 230 5.73 4.41 0.06
CA PHE A 230 6.29 5.68 0.49
C PHE A 230 5.57 6.90 -0.08
N PHE A 231 5.09 6.84 -1.33
CA PHE A 231 4.42 7.99 -1.93
C PHE A 231 2.89 7.97 -1.79
N LYS A 232 2.25 6.80 -1.67
CA LYS A 232 0.79 6.70 -1.52
C LYS A 232 0.23 7.42 -0.29
N PRO A 233 0.84 7.35 0.90
CA PRO A 233 0.41 8.15 2.04
C PRO A 233 0.39 9.65 1.76
N ILE A 234 1.40 10.14 1.03
CA ILE A 234 1.51 11.54 0.64
C ILE A 234 0.44 11.90 -0.38
N ALA A 235 0.17 11.02 -1.34
CA ALA A 235 -0.92 11.20 -2.31
C ALA A 235 -2.29 11.22 -1.64
N ALA A 236 -2.54 10.35 -0.67
CA ALA A 236 -3.79 10.32 0.10
C ALA A 236 -3.97 11.62 0.91
N TYR A 237 -2.91 12.07 1.58
CA TYR A 237 -2.91 13.36 2.27
C TYR A 237 -3.21 14.53 1.33
N ASN A 238 -2.50 14.61 0.19
CA ASN A 238 -2.74 15.63 -0.83
C ASN A 238 -4.19 15.62 -1.31
N LYS A 239 -4.76 14.44 -1.61
CA LYS A 239 -6.17 14.29 -2.01
C LYS A 239 -7.13 14.87 -0.97
N ARG A 240 -6.88 14.63 0.32
CA ARG A 240 -7.71 15.16 1.41
C ARG A 240 -7.57 16.68 1.57
N ILE A 241 -6.36 17.21 1.43
CA ILE A 241 -6.11 18.66 1.46
C ILE A 241 -6.87 19.36 0.33
N ILE A 242 -6.75 18.86 -0.90
CA ILE A 242 -7.40 19.44 -2.09
C ILE A 242 -8.92 19.34 -2.01
N LYS A 243 -9.46 18.29 -1.39
CA LYS A 243 -10.90 18.20 -1.10
C LYS A 243 -11.34 19.17 -0.01
N ALA A 244 -10.57 19.28 1.07
CA ALA A 244 -10.92 20.10 2.20
C ALA A 244 -10.81 21.61 1.92
N ASN A 245 -9.87 22.02 1.04
CA ASN A 245 -9.75 23.40 0.62
C ASN A 245 -10.74 23.79 -0.50
N GLY A 246 -11.50 22.84 -1.03
CA GLY A 246 -12.55 23.05 -2.03
C GLY A 246 -12.06 23.17 -3.48
N THR A 247 -10.74 23.18 -3.73
CA THR A 247 -10.20 23.36 -5.10
C THR A 247 -10.46 22.16 -6.01
N ASN A 248 -10.52 20.94 -5.45
CA ASN A 248 -10.67 19.67 -6.18
C ASN A 248 -9.73 19.53 -7.39
N GLU A 249 -8.59 20.24 -7.37
CA GLU A 249 -7.64 20.29 -8.49
C GLU A 249 -7.08 18.90 -8.80
N ASN A 250 -7.17 18.48 -10.04
CA ASN A 250 -6.69 17.17 -10.53
C ASN A 250 -7.36 15.94 -9.85
N LEU A 251 -8.46 16.13 -9.14
CA LEU A 251 -9.25 14.99 -8.67
C LEU A 251 -10.21 14.54 -9.78
N PRO A 252 -10.48 13.23 -9.86
CA PRO A 252 -11.52 12.74 -10.76
C PRO A 252 -12.86 13.38 -10.37
N HIS A 253 -13.64 13.74 -11.37
CA HIS A 253 -14.97 14.28 -11.16
C HIS A 253 -15.81 13.29 -10.36
N GLU A 254 -16.58 13.83 -9.42
CA GLU A 254 -17.40 12.99 -8.56
C GLU A 254 -18.59 12.40 -9.34
N THR A 255 -19.26 11.49 -8.68
CA THR A 255 -20.28 10.67 -9.31
C THR A 255 -21.49 11.48 -9.80
N ARG A 256 -22.30 10.88 -10.65
CA ARG A 256 -23.57 11.36 -11.17
C ARG A 256 -24.52 12.02 -10.14
N ASN A 257 -24.38 11.68 -8.85
CA ASN A 257 -25.19 12.24 -7.75
C ASN A 257 -24.65 13.55 -7.20
N ASP A 258 -23.49 14.03 -7.68
CA ASP A 258 -22.98 15.33 -7.29
C ASP A 258 -23.80 16.44 -7.97
N VAL A 259 -24.46 17.26 -7.15
CA VAL A 259 -25.29 18.39 -7.58
C VAL A 259 -24.50 19.34 -8.49
N TRP A 260 -23.21 19.52 -8.22
CA TRP A 260 -22.36 20.37 -9.02
C TRP A 260 -22.14 19.82 -10.45
N GLN A 261 -21.89 18.50 -10.58
CA GLN A 261 -21.78 17.87 -11.91
C GLN A 261 -23.11 17.90 -12.66
N GLN A 262 -24.21 17.71 -11.95
CA GLN A 262 -25.54 17.80 -12.54
C GLN A 262 -25.77 19.20 -13.12
N ASN A 263 -25.46 20.25 -12.35
CA ASN A 263 -25.60 21.64 -12.80
C ASN A 263 -24.67 21.99 -13.97
N ARG A 264 -23.42 21.53 -13.92
CA ARG A 264 -22.42 21.78 -14.98
C ARG A 264 -22.81 21.20 -16.32
N HIS A 265 -23.38 20.03 -16.32
CA HIS A 265 -23.70 19.30 -17.55
C HIS A 265 -25.18 19.35 -17.91
N SER A 266 -25.98 20.17 -17.23
CA SER A 266 -27.44 20.18 -17.37
C SER A 266 -28.05 18.78 -17.20
N MET A 267 -27.50 18.02 -16.23
CA MET A 267 -27.86 16.61 -16.05
C MET A 267 -29.12 16.41 -15.23
N GLU A 268 -29.89 17.46 -14.97
CA GLU A 268 -31.22 17.34 -14.32
C GLU A 268 -32.12 16.35 -15.05
N LEU A 269 -32.07 16.35 -16.39
CA LEU A 269 -32.79 15.40 -17.23
C LEU A 269 -32.34 13.94 -17.06
N LEU A 270 -31.15 13.73 -16.52
CA LEU A 270 -30.54 12.41 -16.30
C LEU A 270 -30.60 11.97 -14.85
N LYS A 271 -31.05 12.85 -13.93
CA LYS A 271 -31.12 12.55 -12.50
C LYS A 271 -31.91 11.29 -12.20
N ASP A 272 -33.05 11.14 -12.87
CA ASP A 272 -33.98 10.00 -12.72
C ASP A 272 -33.83 8.97 -13.84
N ALA A 273 -32.87 9.14 -14.74
CA ALA A 273 -32.64 8.17 -15.80
C ALA A 273 -32.09 6.85 -15.23
N PRO A 274 -32.58 5.69 -15.67
CA PRO A 274 -32.04 4.40 -15.23
C PRO A 274 -30.53 4.31 -15.46
N MET A 275 -29.81 3.69 -14.53
CA MET A 275 -28.36 3.50 -14.65
C MET A 275 -27.95 2.70 -15.89
N ASP A 276 -28.86 1.93 -16.44
CA ASP A 276 -28.71 1.14 -17.66
C ASP A 276 -29.14 1.88 -18.94
N MET A 277 -29.48 3.16 -18.82
CA MET A 277 -30.02 3.98 -19.92
C MET A 277 -31.21 3.34 -20.68
N GLY A 278 -32.00 2.52 -19.99
CA GLY A 278 -33.11 1.80 -20.55
C GLY A 278 -32.77 0.53 -21.33
N LEU A 279 -31.50 0.11 -21.30
CA LEU A 279 -31.04 -1.08 -22.03
C LEU A 279 -31.18 -2.39 -21.22
N GLY A 280 -31.70 -2.34 -19.99
CA GLY A 280 -31.86 -3.50 -19.11
C GLY A 280 -30.53 -4.10 -18.60
N ILE A 281 -29.43 -3.45 -18.88
CA ILE A 281 -28.08 -3.91 -18.46
C ILE A 281 -27.74 -3.27 -17.13
N LYS A 282 -27.68 -4.07 -16.06
CA LYS A 282 -27.16 -3.60 -14.77
C LYS A 282 -25.69 -3.21 -14.91
N ARG A 283 -25.40 -1.92 -14.77
CA ARG A 283 -24.02 -1.47 -14.61
C ARG A 283 -23.59 -1.70 -13.16
N GLU A 284 -22.73 -2.66 -12.97
CA GLU A 284 -22.01 -2.79 -11.72
C GLU A 284 -20.91 -1.75 -11.65
N ALA A 285 -20.66 -1.22 -10.42
CA ALA A 285 -19.51 -0.36 -10.19
C ALA A 285 -18.22 -1.12 -10.55
N PRO A 286 -17.23 -0.46 -11.18
CA PRO A 286 -15.98 -1.11 -11.51
C PRO A 286 -15.34 -1.72 -10.27
N LYS A 287 -14.97 -3.00 -10.31
CA LYS A 287 -14.38 -3.73 -9.17
C LYS A 287 -12.95 -3.34 -8.84
N HIS A 288 -12.33 -2.52 -9.66
CA HIS A 288 -10.91 -2.18 -9.60
C HIS A 288 -10.59 -0.75 -9.08
N TYR A 289 -11.60 -0.04 -8.56
CA TYR A 289 -11.41 1.24 -7.87
C TYR A 289 -11.55 1.10 -6.36
#